data_57d9aed86791bc936624b0ab4692921c
#
_entry.id   57d9aed86791bc936624b0ab4692921c
#
_cell.length_a   1.000
_cell.length_b   1.000
_cell.length_c   1.000
_cell.angle_alpha   90.00
_cell.angle_beta   90.00
_cell.angle_gamma   90.00
#
_symmetry.space_group_name_H-M   'P 1'
#
loop_
_entity.id
_entity.type
_entity.pdbx_description
1 polymer ?
#
loop_
_entity_poly.entity_id
_entity_poly.type
_entity_poly.pdbx_seq_one_letter_code
_entity_poly.pdbx_strand_id
1 'polypeptide(L)'
;MGETVEESLKEAYLWEEVKDRLSESAFKLSGGQQQRLCIARTLAVEPEVILFDEPCSGLDPISTAKVEDAMVKLKQKYTIVLVTNNVKQAARVGDRTAFFLSGELIELDKTEKIFTAPTDKRTDGYIRGKFG
;
A
#
# COMPACT_ATOMS: atom_id res chain seq x y z
N MET A 1 -9.92 -24.71 -5.44
CA MET A 1 -8.56 -24.19 -5.17
C MET A 1 -8.03 -23.35 -6.34
N GLY A 2 -8.14 -23.80 -7.59
CA GLY A 2 -7.67 -23.06 -8.75
C GLY A 2 -8.34 -21.68 -8.96
N GLU A 3 -9.64 -21.61 -8.81
CA GLU A 3 -10.39 -20.35 -8.96
C GLU A 3 -9.95 -19.28 -7.96
N THR A 4 -9.80 -19.65 -6.68
CA THR A 4 -9.35 -18.71 -5.63
C THR A 4 -7.94 -18.19 -5.91
N VAL A 5 -7.04 -19.02 -6.42
CA VAL A 5 -5.68 -18.61 -6.77
C VAL A 5 -5.72 -17.59 -7.91
N GLU A 6 -6.43 -17.91 -8.99
CA GLU A 6 -6.57 -17.03 -10.14
C GLU A 6 -7.20 -15.68 -9.77
N GLU A 7 -8.32 -15.72 -9.04
CA GLU A 7 -9.03 -14.50 -8.61
C GLU A 7 -8.14 -13.61 -7.75
N SER A 8 -7.47 -14.18 -6.74
CA SER A 8 -6.58 -13.43 -5.86
C SER A 8 -5.41 -12.80 -6.62
N LEU A 9 -4.83 -13.53 -7.57
CA LEU A 9 -3.76 -13.00 -8.41
C LEU A 9 -4.25 -11.93 -9.37
N LYS A 10 -5.48 -12.02 -9.88
CA LYS A 10 -6.10 -10.96 -10.69
C LYS A 10 -6.35 -9.71 -9.87
N GLU A 11 -6.91 -9.83 -8.67
CA GLU A 11 -7.16 -8.70 -7.77
C GLU A 11 -5.85 -7.99 -7.37
N ALA A 12 -4.76 -8.74 -7.26
CA ALA A 12 -3.43 -8.19 -6.97
C ALA A 12 -2.68 -7.69 -8.22
N TYR A 13 -3.30 -7.71 -9.40
CA TYR A 13 -2.68 -7.31 -10.68
C TYR A 13 -1.42 -8.09 -11.02
N LEU A 14 -1.40 -9.36 -10.72
CA LEU A 14 -0.23 -10.22 -10.95
C LEU A 14 -0.49 -11.36 -11.91
N TRP A 15 -1.76 -11.74 -12.13
CA TRP A 15 -2.13 -12.93 -12.89
C TRP A 15 -1.45 -13.02 -14.26
N GLU A 16 -1.53 -11.97 -15.07
CA GLU A 16 -0.98 -11.98 -16.42
C GLU A 16 0.55 -12.16 -16.46
N GLU A 17 1.24 -11.78 -15.37
CA GLU A 17 2.69 -11.89 -15.26
C GLU A 17 3.14 -13.26 -14.77
N VAL A 18 2.26 -14.06 -14.14
CA VAL A 18 2.65 -15.32 -13.48
C VAL A 18 1.85 -16.56 -13.89
N LYS A 19 0.77 -16.40 -14.65
CA LYS A 19 -0.15 -17.49 -15.00
C LYS A 19 0.53 -18.72 -15.62
N ASP A 20 1.59 -18.50 -16.38
CA ASP A 20 2.36 -19.57 -17.02
C ASP A 20 3.55 -20.07 -16.19
N ARG A 21 3.68 -19.59 -14.95
CA ARG A 21 4.81 -19.82 -14.06
C ARG A 21 4.40 -20.24 -12.65
N LEU A 22 3.18 -20.73 -12.47
CA LEU A 22 2.62 -21.02 -11.12
C LEU A 22 3.37 -22.10 -10.36
N SER A 23 4.10 -22.97 -11.05
CA SER A 23 4.93 -24.02 -10.45
C SER A 23 6.35 -23.57 -10.13
N GLU A 24 6.76 -22.39 -10.54
CA GLU A 24 8.08 -21.86 -10.26
C GLU A 24 8.21 -21.30 -8.85
N SER A 25 9.43 -21.23 -8.34
CA SER A 25 9.70 -20.60 -7.06
C SER A 25 9.37 -19.10 -7.08
N ALA A 26 8.67 -18.61 -6.07
CA ALA A 26 8.35 -17.20 -5.89
C ALA A 26 9.61 -16.33 -5.76
N PHE A 27 10.73 -16.88 -5.37
CA PHE A 27 12.00 -16.15 -5.30
C PHE A 27 12.56 -15.75 -6.67
N LYS A 28 12.05 -16.31 -7.75
CA LYS A 28 12.38 -15.90 -9.11
C LYS A 28 11.66 -14.63 -9.56
N LEU A 29 10.64 -14.20 -8.82
CA LEU A 29 9.88 -12.99 -9.11
C LEU A 29 10.66 -11.75 -8.73
N SER A 30 10.38 -10.63 -9.42
CA SER A 30 10.90 -9.31 -9.02
C SER A 30 10.34 -8.87 -7.67
N GLY A 31 10.96 -7.88 -7.03
CA GLY A 31 10.49 -7.36 -5.74
C GLY A 31 9.03 -6.90 -5.78
N GLY A 32 8.63 -6.17 -6.82
CA GLY A 32 7.25 -5.72 -6.98
C GLY A 32 6.27 -6.86 -7.24
N GLN A 33 6.68 -7.88 -7.98
CA GLN A 33 5.87 -9.09 -8.19
C GLN A 33 5.73 -9.88 -6.89
N GLN A 34 6.79 -10.03 -6.10
CA GLN A 34 6.73 -10.68 -4.79
C GLN A 34 5.78 -9.94 -3.85
N GLN A 35 5.80 -8.61 -3.85
CA GLN A 35 4.90 -7.80 -3.03
C GLN A 35 3.44 -8.00 -3.45
N ARG A 36 3.15 -8.00 -4.74
CA ARG A 36 1.79 -8.29 -5.24
C ARG A 36 1.37 -9.74 -4.99
N LEU A 37 2.30 -10.67 -4.96
CA LEU A 37 2.03 -12.05 -4.54
C LEU A 37 1.63 -12.12 -3.06
N CYS A 38 2.28 -11.36 -2.19
CA CYS A 38 1.90 -11.24 -0.79
C CYS A 38 0.48 -10.65 -0.64
N ILE A 39 0.14 -9.66 -1.47
CA ILE A 39 -1.22 -9.13 -1.52
C ILE A 39 -2.21 -10.23 -1.92
N ALA A 40 -1.95 -10.95 -3.00
CA ALA A 40 -2.82 -12.03 -3.45
C ALA A 40 -3.02 -13.11 -2.38
N ARG A 41 -1.95 -13.48 -1.67
CA ARG A 41 -2.02 -14.43 -0.55
C ARG A 41 -2.93 -13.92 0.57
N THR A 42 -2.87 -12.64 0.89
CA THR A 42 -3.73 -12.01 1.88
C THR A 42 -5.19 -12.02 1.44
N LEU A 43 -5.46 -11.73 0.17
CA LEU A 43 -6.82 -11.71 -0.38
C LEU A 43 -7.48 -13.09 -0.40
N ALA A 44 -6.68 -14.14 -0.53
CA ALA A 44 -7.20 -15.52 -0.60
C ALA A 44 -7.94 -15.96 0.67
N VAL A 45 -7.74 -15.30 1.80
CA VAL A 45 -8.46 -15.58 3.06
C VAL A 45 -9.66 -14.65 3.29
N GLU A 46 -10.01 -13.84 2.30
CA GLU A 46 -11.16 -12.93 2.31
C GLU A 46 -11.20 -12.03 3.56
N PRO A 47 -10.17 -11.20 3.81
CA PRO A 47 -10.11 -10.35 5.00
C PRO A 47 -11.11 -9.20 4.93
N GLU A 48 -11.52 -8.67 6.08
CA GLU A 48 -12.28 -7.42 6.15
C GLU A 48 -11.34 -6.20 6.16
N VAL A 49 -10.17 -6.35 6.78
CA VAL A 49 -9.17 -5.29 6.92
C VAL A 49 -7.81 -5.81 6.44
N ILE A 50 -7.12 -5.02 5.65
CA ILE A 50 -5.77 -5.33 5.17
C ILE A 50 -4.80 -4.31 5.75
N LEU A 51 -3.73 -4.80 6.36
CA LEU A 51 -2.66 -3.98 6.92
C LEU A 51 -1.45 -4.02 5.98
N PHE A 52 -1.02 -2.86 5.51
CA PHE A 52 0.20 -2.68 4.74
C PHE A 52 1.23 -1.95 5.58
N ASP A 53 2.39 -2.54 5.76
CA ASP A 53 3.51 -1.92 6.47
C ASP A 53 4.68 -1.72 5.51
N GLU A 54 4.92 -0.47 5.12
CA GLU A 54 5.95 -0.06 4.17
C GLU A 54 5.99 -0.92 2.88
N PRO A 55 4.84 -1.08 2.17
CA PRO A 55 4.72 -2.08 1.11
C PRO A 55 5.59 -1.82 -0.12
N CYS A 56 6.06 -0.59 -0.30
CA CYS A 56 6.88 -0.20 -1.45
C CYS A 56 8.34 0.08 -1.10
N SER A 57 8.76 -0.25 0.13
CA SER A 57 10.16 -0.08 0.54
C SER A 57 11.10 -0.89 -0.36
N GLY A 58 12.11 -0.23 -0.91
CA GLY A 58 13.09 -0.87 -1.79
C GLY A 58 12.60 -1.16 -3.21
N LEU A 59 11.39 -0.78 -3.58
CA LEU A 59 10.89 -0.93 -4.95
C LEU A 59 11.24 0.26 -5.83
N ASP A 60 11.49 -0.02 -7.12
CA ASP A 60 11.63 1.01 -8.14
C ASP A 60 10.29 1.76 -8.37
N PRO A 61 10.31 2.94 -9.03
CA PRO A 61 9.09 3.73 -9.22
C PRO A 61 7.98 3.00 -9.99
N ILE A 62 8.33 2.18 -10.99
CA ILE A 62 7.34 1.45 -11.80
C ILE A 62 6.65 0.37 -10.96
N SER A 63 7.41 -0.39 -10.20
CA SER A 63 6.89 -1.42 -9.28
C SER A 63 6.05 -0.79 -8.17
N THR A 64 6.50 0.34 -7.63
CA THR A 64 5.75 1.12 -6.63
C THR A 64 4.39 1.56 -7.18
N ALA A 65 4.34 2.08 -8.41
CA ALA A 65 3.09 2.50 -9.04
C ALA A 65 2.10 1.33 -9.16
N LYS A 66 2.56 0.15 -9.56
CA LYS A 66 1.71 -1.05 -9.67
C LYS A 66 1.14 -1.48 -8.32
N VAL A 67 1.93 -1.43 -7.24
CA VAL A 67 1.45 -1.75 -5.89
C VAL A 67 0.45 -0.71 -5.41
N GLU A 68 0.71 0.57 -5.64
CA GLU A 68 -0.21 1.66 -5.28
C GLU A 68 -1.53 1.57 -6.06
N ASP A 69 -1.49 1.26 -7.35
CA ASP A 69 -2.69 1.04 -8.18
C ASP A 69 -3.54 -0.12 -7.63
N ALA A 70 -2.89 -1.20 -7.21
CA ALA A 70 -3.58 -2.31 -6.56
C ALA A 70 -4.26 -1.85 -5.25
N MET A 71 -3.57 -1.09 -4.40
CA MET A 71 -4.17 -0.55 -3.17
C MET A 71 -5.37 0.36 -3.43
N VAL A 72 -5.27 1.25 -4.41
CA VAL A 72 -6.36 2.19 -4.79
C VAL A 72 -7.61 1.44 -5.23
N LYS A 73 -7.46 0.33 -5.94
CA LYS A 73 -8.60 -0.50 -6.33
C LYS A 73 -9.13 -1.35 -5.18
N LEU A 74 -8.24 -1.94 -4.40
CA LEU A 74 -8.63 -2.76 -3.25
C LEU A 74 -9.37 -1.98 -2.16
N LYS A 75 -9.07 -0.70 -1.96
CA LYS A 75 -9.77 0.12 -0.96
C LYS A 75 -11.26 0.34 -1.26
N GLN A 76 -11.71 0.06 -2.47
CA GLN A 76 -13.14 0.10 -2.82
C GLN A 76 -13.89 -1.08 -2.23
N LYS A 77 -13.21 -2.19 -1.98
CA LYS A 77 -13.79 -3.44 -1.46
C LYS A 77 -13.38 -3.74 -0.02
N TYR A 78 -12.16 -3.36 0.35
CA TYR A 78 -11.57 -3.65 1.66
C TYR A 78 -11.26 -2.37 2.44
N THR A 79 -11.27 -2.46 3.76
CA THR A 79 -10.68 -1.44 4.61
C THR A 79 -9.17 -1.64 4.65
N ILE A 80 -8.42 -0.60 4.29
CA ILE A 80 -6.95 -0.65 4.24
C ILE A 80 -6.37 0.29 5.28
N VAL A 81 -5.40 -0.21 6.05
CA VAL A 81 -4.54 0.60 6.90
C VAL A 81 -3.13 0.53 6.31
N LEU A 82 -2.62 1.65 5.83
CA LEU A 82 -1.29 1.77 5.26
C LEU A 82 -0.38 2.50 6.24
N VAL A 83 0.72 1.87 6.61
CA VAL A 83 1.83 2.50 7.33
C VAL A 83 2.94 2.77 6.34
N THR A 84 3.35 4.03 6.23
CA THR A 84 4.43 4.44 5.32
C THR A 84 5.14 5.67 5.84
N ASN A 85 6.45 5.74 5.64
CA ASN A 85 7.25 6.95 5.84
C ASN A 85 7.33 7.79 4.55
N ASN A 86 6.77 7.30 3.45
CA ASN A 86 6.73 8.04 2.19
C ASN A 86 5.50 8.96 2.16
N VAL A 87 5.74 10.23 2.47
CA VAL A 87 4.72 11.28 2.52
C VAL A 87 3.92 11.35 1.21
N LYS A 88 4.60 11.24 0.07
CA LYS A 88 3.96 11.30 -1.25
C LYS A 88 3.05 10.10 -1.49
N GLN A 89 3.43 8.92 -1.02
CA GLN A 89 2.58 7.73 -1.11
C GLN A 89 1.30 7.90 -0.30
N ALA A 90 1.41 8.36 0.94
CA ALA A 90 0.24 8.64 1.78
C ALA A 90 -0.71 9.62 1.10
N ALA A 91 -0.17 10.68 0.49
CA ALA A 91 -0.96 11.69 -0.23
C ALA A 91 -1.68 11.11 -1.45
N ARG A 92 -1.04 10.15 -2.17
CA ARG A 92 -1.63 9.56 -3.39
C ARG A 92 -2.72 8.55 -3.11
N VAL A 93 -2.58 7.74 -2.06
CA VAL A 93 -3.46 6.56 -1.87
C VAL A 93 -4.42 6.68 -0.71
N GLY A 94 -4.13 7.51 0.30
CA GLY A 94 -4.94 7.60 1.51
C GLY A 94 -6.20 8.46 1.36
N ASP A 95 -7.30 8.04 1.95
CA ASP A 95 -8.52 8.86 2.08
C ASP A 95 -8.46 9.70 3.35
N ARG A 96 -7.94 9.12 4.43
CA ARG A 96 -7.64 9.79 5.68
C ARG A 96 -6.19 9.51 6.04
N THR A 97 -5.55 10.47 6.68
CA THR A 97 -4.14 10.37 7.07
C THR A 97 -3.99 10.70 8.56
N ALA A 98 -3.30 9.81 9.26
CA ALA A 98 -2.88 10.00 10.63
C ALA A 98 -1.38 10.27 10.67
N PHE A 99 -0.98 11.36 11.28
CA PHE A 99 0.43 11.67 11.50
C PHE A 99 0.83 11.28 12.93
N PHE A 100 1.82 10.41 13.02
CA PHE A 100 2.42 9.99 14.28
C PHE A 100 3.83 10.54 14.41
N LEU A 101 4.18 10.96 15.61
CA LEU A 101 5.53 11.40 15.96
C LEU A 101 5.91 10.82 17.32
N SER A 102 7.00 10.07 17.36
CA SER A 102 7.51 9.45 18.60
C SER A 102 6.44 8.64 19.35
N GLY A 103 5.62 7.91 18.64
CA GLY A 103 4.56 7.06 19.21
C GLY A 103 3.28 7.78 19.57
N GLU A 104 3.19 9.09 19.36
CA GLU A 104 1.99 9.89 19.63
C GLU A 104 1.23 10.20 18.34
N LEU A 105 -0.09 10.09 18.39
CA LEU A 105 -0.97 10.57 17.33
C LEU A 105 -1.05 12.09 17.43
N ILE A 106 -0.49 12.77 16.45
CA ILE A 106 -0.43 14.23 16.42
C ILE A 106 -1.67 14.82 15.75
N GLU A 107 -2.04 14.27 14.59
CA GLU A 107 -3.17 14.77 13.81
C GLU A 107 -3.78 13.63 12.99
N LEU A 108 -5.10 13.65 12.85
CA LEU A 108 -5.86 12.71 12.01
C LEU A 108 -6.98 13.48 11.31
N ASP A 109 -6.95 13.50 10.00
CA ASP A 109 -8.00 14.16 9.20
C ASP A 109 -8.03 13.59 7.78
N LYS A 110 -8.86 14.16 6.93
CA LYS A 110 -8.86 13.88 5.49
C LYS A 110 -7.47 14.12 4.93
N THR A 111 -7.02 13.24 4.05
CA THR A 111 -5.69 13.31 3.44
C THR A 111 -5.44 14.67 2.78
N GLU A 112 -6.40 15.19 2.03
CA GLU A 112 -6.29 16.51 1.40
C GLU A 112 -5.98 17.60 2.43
N LYS A 113 -6.69 17.62 3.55
CA LYS A 113 -6.47 18.62 4.60
C LYS A 113 -5.10 18.48 5.26
N ILE A 114 -4.68 17.26 5.57
CA ILE A 114 -3.36 17.00 6.17
C ILE A 114 -2.23 17.55 5.28
N PHE A 115 -2.34 17.37 3.97
CA PHE A 115 -1.28 17.76 3.02
C PHE A 115 -1.37 19.20 2.50
N THR A 116 -2.47 19.90 2.72
CA THR A 116 -2.64 21.29 2.25
C THR A 116 -2.76 22.30 3.37
N ALA A 117 -3.47 21.98 4.45
CA ALA A 117 -3.76 22.89 5.54
C ALA A 117 -3.84 22.15 6.88
N PRO A 118 -2.73 21.51 7.33
CA PRO A 118 -2.72 20.82 8.62
C PRO A 118 -2.93 21.79 9.77
N THR A 119 -3.55 21.32 10.84
CA THR A 119 -3.85 22.14 12.02
C THR A 119 -2.64 22.23 12.95
N ASP A 120 -1.88 21.14 13.09
CA ASP A 120 -0.70 21.11 13.96
C ASP A 120 0.57 21.53 13.21
N LYS A 121 1.35 22.39 13.81
CA LYS A 121 2.62 22.86 13.23
C LYS A 121 3.64 21.75 13.03
N ARG A 122 3.59 20.68 13.84
CA ARG A 122 4.47 19.53 13.71
C ARG A 122 4.16 18.74 12.45
N THR A 123 2.87 18.59 12.14
CA THR A 123 2.42 17.97 10.88
C THR A 123 2.91 18.78 9.68
N ASP A 124 2.70 20.08 9.70
CA ASP A 124 3.16 20.97 8.62
C ASP A 124 4.68 20.90 8.42
N GLY A 125 5.42 20.92 9.51
CA GLY A 125 6.89 20.82 9.47
C GLY A 125 7.36 19.48 8.90
N TYR A 126 6.73 18.37 9.26
CA TYR A 126 7.07 17.07 8.72
C TYR A 126 6.78 16.96 7.22
N ILE A 127 5.61 17.41 6.80
CA ILE A 127 5.20 17.37 5.38
C ILE A 127 6.12 18.24 4.52
N ARG A 128 6.55 19.39 5.03
CA ARG A 128 7.47 20.30 4.33
C ARG A 128 8.95 19.88 4.41
N GLY A 129 9.24 18.74 5.04
CA GLY A 129 10.60 18.24 5.18
C GLY A 129 11.48 19.02 6.16
N LYS A 130 10.88 19.73 7.12
CA LYS A 130 11.63 20.51 8.12
C LYS A 130 12.16 19.66 9.29
N PHE A 131 11.71 18.43 9.41
CA PHE A 131 12.21 17.49 10.40
C PHE A 131 13.13 16.47 9.71
N GLY A 132 14.38 16.60 9.93
CA GLY A 132 15.42 15.66 9.59
C GLY A 132 15.59 15.36 8.12
#